data_d519f89fe475f64859e1e36c7056c8a1
#
_entry.id   d519f89fe475f64859e1e36c7056c8a1
#
_cell.length_a   1.000
_cell.length_b   1.000
_cell.length_c   1.000
_cell.angle_alpha   90.00
_cell.angle_beta   90.00
_cell.angle_gamma   90.00
#
_symmetry.space_group_name_H-M   'P 1'
#
loop_
_entity.id
_entity.type
_entity.pdbx_description
1 polymer ?
#
loop_
_entity_poly.entity_id
_entity_poly.type
_entity_poly.pdbx_seq_one_letter_code
_entity_poly.pdbx_strand_id
1 'polypeptide(L)'
;MKAIWENIFKKGPVNDPILHAIHQVPIFKHLNGKELNEISRLTHERDYRLGESIFKKMAPGEGMYVIIQGNVTIKDPDTGMVFAQLCSGDFFGELALLDEEPRSAMAEAQEPSKLIG
;
A
#
# COMPACT_ATOMS: atom_id res chain seq x y z
N MET A 1 5.66 -7.82 18.94
CA MET A 1 6.45 -8.85 18.27
C MET A 1 7.76 -8.29 17.74
N LYS A 2 8.57 -7.93 18.66
CA LYS A 2 9.83 -7.27 18.37
C LYS A 2 10.86 -8.19 17.74
N ALA A 3 10.91 -9.43 18.16
CA ALA A 3 11.96 -10.37 17.76
C ALA A 3 11.97 -10.69 16.26
N ILE A 4 10.79 -10.80 15.65
CA ILE A 4 10.70 -11.10 14.21
C ILE A 4 11.27 -9.95 13.40
N TRP A 5 10.92 -8.72 13.74
CA TRP A 5 11.45 -7.54 13.05
C TRP A 5 12.95 -7.42 13.20
N GLU A 6 13.44 -7.64 14.42
CA GLU A 6 14.86 -7.54 14.67
C GLU A 6 15.64 -8.57 13.88
N ASN A 7 15.13 -9.78 13.76
CA ASN A 7 15.79 -10.82 12.97
C ASN A 7 15.78 -10.50 11.49
N ILE A 8 14.68 -10.00 10.96
CA ILE A 8 14.58 -9.60 9.56
C ILE A 8 15.59 -8.49 9.26
N PHE A 9 15.62 -7.47 10.09
CA PHE A 9 16.47 -6.31 9.87
C PHE A 9 17.95 -6.60 10.08
N LYS A 10 18.27 -7.59 10.91
CA LYS A 10 19.67 -7.97 11.16
C LYS A 10 20.24 -8.86 10.08
N LYS A 11 19.41 -9.66 9.42
CA LYS A 11 19.88 -10.63 8.42
C LYS A 11 19.82 -10.13 7.00
N GLY A 12 19.05 -9.13 6.73
CA GLY A 12 18.89 -8.54 5.41
C GLY A 12 19.24 -7.08 5.42
N PRO A 13 18.77 -6.32 4.42
CA PRO A 13 18.86 -4.87 4.48
C PRO A 13 18.18 -4.41 5.77
N VAL A 14 18.99 -3.86 6.65
CA VAL A 14 18.48 -3.36 7.92
C VAL A 14 17.44 -2.29 7.66
N ASN A 15 16.32 -2.35 8.38
CA ASN A 15 15.24 -1.36 8.25
C ASN A 15 14.63 -1.33 6.85
N ASP A 16 14.32 -2.50 6.32
CA ASP A 16 13.59 -2.57 5.05
C ASP A 16 12.19 -1.99 5.26
N PRO A 17 11.90 -0.79 4.75
CA PRO A 17 10.60 -0.16 4.96
C PRO A 17 9.48 -0.91 4.25
N ILE A 18 9.78 -1.66 3.21
CA ILE A 18 8.78 -2.44 2.47
C ILE A 18 8.28 -3.58 3.33
N LEU A 19 9.17 -4.36 3.93
CA LEU A 19 8.80 -5.45 4.81
C LEU A 19 8.01 -4.96 6.01
N HIS A 20 8.44 -3.85 6.60
CA HIS A 20 7.74 -3.25 7.72
C HIS A 20 6.33 -2.82 7.32
N ALA A 21 6.20 -2.14 6.21
CA ALA A 21 4.92 -1.65 5.74
C ALA A 21 3.94 -2.79 5.44
N ILE A 22 4.42 -3.85 4.79
CA ILE A 22 3.59 -5.03 4.50
C ILE A 22 3.09 -5.66 5.80
N HIS A 23 3.95 -5.75 6.80
CA HIS A 23 3.58 -6.39 8.06
C HIS A 23 2.51 -5.61 8.84
N GLN A 24 2.37 -4.32 8.58
CA GLN A 24 1.33 -3.52 9.23
C GLN A 24 -0.06 -3.74 8.67
N VAL A 25 -0.16 -4.35 7.49
CA VAL A 25 -1.46 -4.61 6.87
C VAL A 25 -2.17 -5.75 7.62
N PRO A 26 -3.42 -5.57 8.05
CA PRO A 26 -4.10 -6.55 8.90
C PRO A 26 -4.09 -7.98 8.39
N ILE A 27 -4.29 -8.20 7.10
CA ILE A 27 -4.32 -9.56 6.54
C ILE A 27 -2.93 -10.21 6.54
N PHE A 28 -1.86 -9.43 6.74
CA PHE A 28 -0.49 -9.93 6.76
C PHE A 28 0.16 -9.91 8.13
N LYS A 29 -0.58 -9.52 9.18
CA LYS A 29 -0.02 -9.37 10.52
C LYS A 29 0.61 -10.64 11.09
N HIS A 30 0.09 -11.79 10.70
CA HIS A 30 0.51 -13.07 11.25
C HIS A 30 1.61 -13.76 10.45
N LEU A 31 2.10 -13.14 9.39
CA LEU A 31 3.14 -13.72 8.56
C LEU A 31 4.48 -13.67 9.28
N ASN A 32 5.27 -14.73 9.09
CA ASN A 32 6.64 -14.77 9.60
C ASN A 32 7.58 -14.07 8.60
N GLY A 33 8.88 -13.98 8.95
CA GLY A 33 9.85 -13.28 8.11
C GLY A 33 10.01 -13.87 6.72
N LYS A 34 9.95 -15.20 6.61
CA LYS A 34 10.05 -15.88 5.32
C LYS A 34 8.87 -15.55 4.43
N GLU A 35 7.67 -15.60 5.00
CA GLU A 35 6.45 -15.28 4.25
C GLU A 35 6.41 -13.82 3.83
N LEU A 36 6.85 -12.90 4.70
CA LEU A 36 6.94 -11.49 4.36
C LEU A 36 7.91 -11.25 3.21
N ASN A 37 9.04 -11.95 3.19
CA ASN A 37 9.98 -11.86 2.09
C ASN A 37 9.37 -12.33 0.78
N GLU A 38 8.59 -13.40 0.82
CA GLU A 38 7.92 -13.90 -0.38
C GLU A 38 6.91 -12.90 -0.91
N ILE A 39 6.13 -12.27 -0.02
CA ILE A 39 5.19 -11.22 -0.42
C ILE A 39 5.93 -10.03 -1.01
N SER A 40 7.02 -9.61 -0.40
CA SER A 40 7.77 -8.44 -0.88
C SER A 40 8.31 -8.64 -2.30
N ARG A 41 8.63 -9.87 -2.67
CA ARG A 41 9.09 -10.17 -4.03
C ARG A 41 8.00 -10.00 -5.07
N LEU A 42 6.74 -10.05 -4.66
CA LEU A 42 5.59 -9.89 -5.54
C LEU A 42 5.14 -8.45 -5.65
N THR A 43 5.70 -7.56 -4.85
CA THR A 43 5.33 -6.16 -4.87
C THR A 43 6.21 -5.36 -5.83
N HIS A 44 5.67 -4.24 -6.30
CA HIS A 44 6.38 -3.32 -7.17
C HIS A 44 6.35 -1.94 -6.57
N GLU A 45 7.51 -1.32 -6.49
CA GLU A 45 7.66 0.04 -6.03
C GLU A 45 7.38 0.98 -7.19
N ARG A 46 6.56 2.00 -6.96
CA ARG A 46 6.20 2.98 -7.97
C ARG A 46 6.19 4.37 -7.40
N ASP A 47 6.63 5.32 -8.21
CA ASP A 47 6.59 6.74 -7.87
C ASP A 47 5.44 7.41 -8.61
N TYR A 48 4.76 8.30 -7.90
CA TYR A 48 3.66 9.08 -8.45
C TYR A 48 3.92 10.56 -8.26
N ARG A 49 3.57 11.34 -9.26
CA ARG A 49 3.69 12.80 -9.21
C ARG A 49 2.46 13.40 -8.55
N LEU A 50 2.60 14.64 -8.09
CA LEU A 50 1.46 15.41 -7.62
C LEU A 50 0.35 15.40 -8.67
N GLY A 51 -0.86 15.03 -8.26
CA GLY A 51 -2.02 14.99 -9.13
C GLY A 51 -2.18 13.72 -9.95
N GLU A 52 -1.21 12.82 -9.90
CA GLU A 52 -1.28 11.58 -10.67
C GLU A 52 -2.20 10.58 -9.98
N SER A 53 -3.02 9.88 -10.78
CA SER A 53 -3.93 8.86 -10.26
C SER A 53 -3.21 7.54 -10.05
N ILE A 54 -3.34 6.97 -8.85
CA ILE A 54 -2.87 5.60 -8.58
C ILE A 54 -3.81 4.61 -9.24
N PHE A 55 -5.10 4.82 -9.06
CA PHE A 55 -6.12 4.12 -9.84
C PHE A 55 -7.31 5.04 -10.03
N LYS A 56 -8.09 4.75 -11.08
CA LYS A 56 -9.28 5.51 -11.42
C LYS A 56 -10.53 4.78 -10.96
N LYS A 57 -11.62 5.52 -10.78
CA LYS A 57 -12.93 4.93 -10.49
C LYS A 57 -13.29 3.90 -11.56
N MET A 58 -13.88 2.81 -11.14
CA MET A 58 -14.27 1.67 -12.00
C MET A 58 -13.11 0.87 -12.55
N ALA A 59 -11.88 1.18 -12.17
CA ALA A 59 -10.76 0.33 -12.53
C ALA A 59 -10.91 -1.04 -11.86
N PRO A 60 -10.36 -2.11 -12.47
CA PRO A 60 -10.39 -3.42 -11.84
C PRO A 60 -9.82 -3.38 -10.44
N GLY A 61 -10.48 -4.06 -9.51
CA GLY A 61 -10.05 -4.11 -8.12
C GLY A 61 -8.93 -5.11 -7.92
N GLU A 62 -7.76 -4.83 -8.47
CA GLU A 62 -6.61 -5.72 -8.41
C GLU A 62 -5.59 -5.22 -7.39
N GLY A 63 -5.25 -6.08 -6.42
CA GLY A 63 -4.19 -5.81 -5.48
C GLY A 63 -4.48 -4.68 -4.50
N MET A 64 -3.48 -4.43 -3.69
CA MET A 64 -3.52 -3.38 -2.68
C MET A 64 -2.29 -2.50 -2.82
N TYR A 65 -2.33 -1.36 -2.14
CA TYR A 65 -1.22 -0.42 -2.13
C TYR A 65 -0.85 -0.04 -0.72
N VAL A 66 0.44 0.12 -0.49
CA VAL A 66 0.97 0.64 0.78
C VAL A 66 1.77 1.89 0.48
N ILE A 67 1.52 2.96 1.22
CA ILE A 67 2.21 4.22 1.04
C ILE A 67 3.52 4.19 1.83
N ILE A 68 4.64 4.24 1.11
CA ILE A 68 5.95 4.31 1.74
C ILE A 68 6.26 5.76 2.10
N GLN A 69 5.92 6.68 1.20
CA GLN A 69 6.17 8.10 1.40
C GLN A 69 5.16 8.89 0.61
N GLY A 70 4.62 9.94 1.19
CA GLY A 70 3.74 10.86 0.49
C GLY A 70 2.33 10.93 1.06
N ASN A 71 1.42 11.43 0.24
CA ASN A 71 0.00 11.59 0.59
C ASN A 71 -0.87 11.18 -0.58
N VAL A 72 -1.94 10.44 -0.27
CA VAL A 72 -2.91 9.98 -1.26
C VAL A 72 -4.31 10.33 -0.78
N THR A 73 -5.12 10.88 -1.67
CA THR A 73 -6.54 11.15 -1.39
C THR A 73 -7.40 10.12 -2.10
N ILE A 74 -8.30 9.52 -1.36
CA ILE A 74 -9.33 8.63 -1.90
C ILE A 74 -10.58 9.46 -2.04
N LYS A 75 -11.11 9.57 -3.26
CA LYS A 75 -12.25 10.44 -3.52
C LYS A 75 -13.14 9.91 -4.63
N ASP A 76 -14.36 10.46 -4.69
CA ASP A 76 -15.26 10.26 -5.80
C ASP A 76 -14.96 11.35 -6.84
N PRO A 77 -14.46 11.03 -8.03
CA PRO A 77 -14.15 12.06 -9.03
C PRO A 77 -15.37 12.75 -9.60
N ASP A 78 -16.55 12.13 -9.50
CA ASP A 78 -17.78 12.70 -10.03
C ASP A 78 -18.34 13.81 -9.15
N THR A 79 -18.21 13.65 -7.84
CA THR A 79 -18.74 14.63 -6.88
C THR A 79 -17.67 15.44 -6.19
N GLY A 80 -16.43 14.99 -6.25
CA GLY A 80 -15.34 15.60 -5.51
C GLY A 80 -15.29 15.22 -4.03
N MET A 81 -16.21 14.36 -3.59
CA MET A 81 -16.23 13.95 -2.18
C MET A 81 -14.98 13.18 -1.82
N VAL A 82 -14.32 13.62 -0.76
CA VAL A 82 -13.12 12.97 -0.23
C VAL A 82 -13.54 11.95 0.82
N PHE A 83 -13.19 10.68 0.60
CA PHE A 83 -13.48 9.61 1.53
C PHE A 83 -12.39 9.42 2.57
N ALA A 84 -11.14 9.65 2.17
CA ALA A 84 -10.01 9.47 3.08
C ALA A 84 -8.79 10.21 2.56
N GLN A 85 -7.93 10.59 3.49
CA GLN A 85 -6.61 11.09 3.18
C GLN A 85 -5.60 10.20 3.88
N LEU A 86 -4.68 9.63 3.13
CA LEU A 86 -3.76 8.62 3.60
C LEU A 86 -2.33 9.12 3.46
N CYS A 87 -1.48 8.69 4.36
CA CYS A 87 -0.08 9.11 4.37
C CYS A 87 0.85 7.91 4.56
N SER A 88 2.12 8.21 4.69
CA SER A 88 3.16 7.19 4.91
C SER A 88 2.76 6.21 6.01
N GLY A 89 2.86 4.94 5.71
CA GLY A 89 2.47 3.86 6.61
C GLY A 89 1.04 3.37 6.42
N ASP A 90 0.21 4.12 5.72
CA ASP A 90 -1.17 3.70 5.45
C ASP A 90 -1.22 2.78 4.24
N PHE A 91 -2.31 2.04 4.14
CA PHE A 91 -2.55 1.11 3.05
C PHE A 91 -4.00 1.22 2.60
N PHE A 92 -4.27 0.80 1.38
CA PHE A 92 -5.63 0.84 0.83
C PHE A 92 -5.77 -0.21 -0.27
N GLY A 93 -7.02 -0.55 -0.58
CA GLY A 93 -7.31 -1.54 -1.61
C GLY A 93 -7.14 -2.98 -1.14
N GLU A 94 -6.91 -3.22 0.16
CA GLU A 94 -6.70 -4.57 0.66
C GLU A 94 -7.90 -5.49 0.41
N LEU A 95 -9.11 -4.95 0.44
CA LEU A 95 -10.30 -5.75 0.21
C LEU A 95 -10.38 -6.26 -1.23
N ALA A 96 -9.69 -5.61 -2.16
CA ALA A 96 -9.63 -6.07 -3.54
C ALA A 96 -8.90 -7.40 -3.69
N LEU A 97 -8.12 -7.79 -2.68
CA LEU A 97 -7.48 -9.12 -2.66
C LEU A 97 -8.49 -10.23 -2.38
N LEU A 98 -9.62 -9.88 -1.76
CA LEU A 98 -10.64 -10.82 -1.33
C LEU A 98 -11.85 -10.82 -2.26
N ASP A 99 -12.12 -9.69 -2.90
CA ASP A 99 -13.20 -9.58 -3.84
C ASP A 99 -12.73 -8.75 -5.04
N GLU A 100 -13.12 -9.12 -6.24
CA GLU A 100 -12.60 -8.54 -7.47
C GLU A 100 -13.50 -7.45 -8.04
N GLU A 101 -14.32 -6.82 -7.20
CA GLU A 101 -15.21 -5.77 -7.67
C GLU A 101 -14.42 -4.53 -8.12
N PRO A 102 -14.92 -3.80 -9.11
CA PRO A 102 -14.28 -2.57 -9.56
C PRO A 102 -14.15 -1.54 -8.44
N ARG A 103 -13.15 -0.69 -8.55
CA ARG A 103 -12.93 0.39 -7.60
C ARG A 103 -14.11 1.35 -7.61
N SER A 104 -14.65 1.65 -6.44
CA SER A 104 -15.77 2.59 -6.29
C SER A 104 -15.31 4.04 -6.19
N ALA A 105 -14.02 4.29 -6.07
CA ALA A 105 -13.44 5.62 -5.94
C ALA A 105 -12.13 5.68 -6.71
N MET A 106 -11.51 6.84 -6.75
CA MET A 106 -10.17 6.99 -7.29
C MET A 106 -9.18 7.31 -6.18
N ALA A 107 -7.92 6.98 -6.40
CA ALA A 107 -6.83 7.37 -5.54
C ALA A 107 -5.91 8.31 -6.31
N GLU A 108 -5.59 9.45 -5.71
CA GLU A 108 -4.79 10.48 -6.35
C GLU A 108 -3.68 10.95 -5.42
N ALA A 109 -2.46 11.06 -5.94
CA ALA A 109 -1.34 11.56 -5.18
C ALA A 109 -1.47 13.07 -4.96
N GLN A 110 -1.38 13.50 -3.71
CA GLN A 110 -1.46 14.92 -3.35
C GLN A 110 -0.10 15.59 -3.26
N GLU A 111 0.95 14.81 -3.34
CA GLU A 111 2.34 15.25 -3.43
C GLU A 111 3.12 14.13 -4.07
N PRO A 112 4.39 14.35 -4.45
CA PRO A 112 5.19 13.23 -4.96
C PRO A 112 5.21 12.09 -3.94
N SER A 113 4.79 10.91 -4.37
CA SER A 113 4.55 9.79 -3.47
C SER A 113 5.19 8.52 -3.99
N LYS A 114 5.63 7.68 -3.07
CA LYS A 114 6.18 6.36 -3.36
C LYS A 114 5.28 5.31 -2.71
N LEU A 115 4.79 4.41 -3.53
CA LEU A 115 3.91 3.32 -3.09
C LEU A 115 4.48 1.98 -3.54
N ILE A 116 4.07 0.95 -2.84
CA ILE A 116 4.26 -0.42 -3.32
C ILE A 116 2.89 -1.03 -3.57
N GLY A 117 2.85 -1.86 -4.57
CA GLY A 117 1.60 -2.53 -4.93
C GLY A 117 1.82 -3.91 -5.49
#